data_3eaba757ed7e2157fa42ffab2239ddc7
#
_entry.id   3eaba757ed7e2157fa42ffab2239ddc7
#
_cell.length_a   1.000
_cell.length_b   1.000
_cell.length_c   1.000
_cell.angle_alpha   90.00
_cell.angle_beta   90.00
_cell.angle_gamma   90.00
#
_symmetry.space_group_name_H-M   'P 1'
#
loop_
_entity.id
_entity.type
_entity.pdbx_description
1 polymer ?
#
loop_
_entity_poly.entity_id
_entity_poly.type
_entity_poly.pdbx_seq_one_letter_code
_entity_poly.pdbx_strand_id
1 'polypeptide(L)'
;MRKVLVVDDEALIRLTVTDALEDAGFEVIEAGSADEAMDKMDDSAIHFLFTDIQMPGRLTGVVLANEVAARFPAAGIVVASGRIKPCDVDLPPSAQFYSKPYDLNLIVARFEAMSCAQIIDS
;
A
#
# COMPACT_ATOMS: atom_id res chain seq x y z
N MET A 1 -11.03 -12.68 -4.57
CA MET A 1 -10.88 -11.21 -4.65
C MET A 1 -9.56 -10.81 -4.02
N ARG A 2 -8.83 -9.92 -4.65
CA ARG A 2 -7.54 -9.48 -4.14
C ARG A 2 -7.72 -8.42 -3.05
N LYS A 3 -6.99 -8.56 -1.96
CA LYS A 3 -7.07 -7.66 -0.81
C LYS A 3 -5.96 -6.63 -0.84
N VAL A 4 -6.33 -5.36 -0.72
CA VAL A 4 -5.39 -4.23 -0.63
C VAL A 4 -5.51 -3.61 0.76
N LEU A 5 -4.40 -3.47 1.44
CA LEU A 5 -4.33 -2.70 2.69
C LEU A 5 -3.97 -1.26 2.34
N VAL A 6 -4.88 -0.33 2.58
CA VAL A 6 -4.69 1.09 2.31
C VAL A 6 -4.43 1.82 3.62
N VAL A 7 -3.26 2.44 3.72
CA VAL A 7 -2.79 3.07 4.96
C VAL A 7 -2.46 4.54 4.71
N ASP A 8 -3.24 5.43 5.31
CA ASP A 8 -3.02 6.87 5.23
C ASP A 8 -3.71 7.51 6.43
N ASP A 9 -3.03 8.43 7.09
CA ASP A 9 -3.59 9.12 8.25
C ASP A 9 -4.63 10.19 7.86
N GLU A 10 -4.63 10.62 6.60
CA GLU A 10 -5.62 11.55 6.08
C GLU A 10 -6.85 10.77 5.59
N ALA A 11 -7.93 10.82 6.37
CA ALA A 11 -9.13 10.04 6.09
C ALA A 11 -9.70 10.30 4.70
N LEU A 12 -9.65 11.54 4.23
CA LEU A 12 -10.21 11.91 2.92
C LEU A 12 -9.42 11.29 1.78
N ILE A 13 -8.09 11.29 1.87
CA ILE A 13 -7.22 10.66 0.88
C ILE A 13 -7.43 9.15 0.91
N ARG A 14 -7.44 8.57 2.10
CA ARG A 14 -7.65 7.13 2.28
C ARG A 14 -8.96 6.68 1.66
N LEU A 15 -10.04 7.43 1.90
CA LEU A 15 -11.35 7.10 1.34
C LEU A 15 -11.35 7.19 -0.19
N THR A 16 -10.69 8.19 -0.75
CA THR A 16 -10.60 8.38 -2.20
C THR A 16 -9.89 7.19 -2.87
N VAL A 17 -8.77 6.76 -2.29
CA VAL A 17 -8.02 5.60 -2.79
C VAL A 17 -8.85 4.32 -2.64
N THR A 18 -9.50 4.15 -1.50
CA THR A 18 -10.35 2.99 -1.22
C THR A 18 -11.47 2.87 -2.24
N ASP A 19 -12.18 3.97 -2.49
CA ASP A 19 -13.30 3.97 -3.44
C ASP A 19 -12.82 3.58 -4.85
N ALA A 20 -11.70 4.13 -5.29
CA ALA A 20 -11.16 3.83 -6.61
C ALA A 20 -10.76 2.37 -6.74
N LEU A 21 -10.16 1.79 -5.70
CA LEU A 21 -9.75 0.38 -5.72
C LEU A 21 -10.96 -0.55 -5.64
N GLU A 22 -11.97 -0.22 -4.85
CA GLU A 22 -13.20 -1.01 -4.78
C GLU A 22 -13.94 -0.99 -6.11
N ASP A 23 -13.98 0.15 -6.78
CA ASP A 23 -14.57 0.26 -8.11
C ASP A 23 -13.84 -0.62 -9.13
N ALA A 24 -12.54 -0.83 -8.95
CA ALA A 24 -11.74 -1.69 -9.82
C ALA A 24 -11.83 -3.18 -9.45
N GLY A 25 -12.60 -3.53 -8.41
CA GLY A 25 -12.84 -4.92 -8.03
C GLY A 25 -11.96 -5.46 -6.92
N PHE A 26 -11.19 -4.60 -6.23
CA PHE A 26 -10.38 -5.03 -5.09
C PHE A 26 -11.18 -4.98 -3.79
N GLU A 27 -10.86 -5.87 -2.86
CA GLU A 27 -11.34 -5.79 -1.50
C GLU A 27 -10.35 -4.94 -0.71
N VAL A 28 -10.83 -3.89 -0.04
CA VAL A 28 -9.95 -2.93 0.63
C VAL A 28 -10.09 -3.03 2.15
N ILE A 29 -8.95 -3.06 2.82
CA ILE A 29 -8.85 -2.93 4.28
C ILE A 29 -8.19 -1.59 4.53
N GLU A 30 -8.81 -0.72 5.34
CA GLU A 30 -8.31 0.61 5.64
C GLU A 30 -7.62 0.65 7.00
N ALA A 31 -6.55 1.44 7.08
CA ALA A 31 -5.88 1.73 8.35
C ALA A 31 -5.44 3.19 8.37
N GLY A 32 -5.59 3.84 9.51
CA GLY A 32 -5.22 5.24 9.69
C GLY A 32 -3.78 5.44 10.17
N SER A 33 -3.06 4.36 10.46
CA SER A 33 -1.68 4.40 10.90
C SER A 33 -0.99 3.08 10.60
N ALA A 34 0.34 3.07 10.65
CA ALA A 34 1.10 1.83 10.48
C ALA A 34 0.84 0.85 11.63
N ASP A 35 0.64 1.35 12.85
CA ASP A 35 0.32 0.50 14.00
C ASP A 35 -1.01 -0.24 13.79
N GLU A 36 -2.04 0.48 13.35
CA GLU A 36 -3.34 -0.11 13.03
C GLU A 36 -3.22 -1.12 11.88
N ALA A 37 -2.40 -0.81 10.87
CA ALA A 37 -2.17 -1.69 9.74
C ALA A 37 -1.53 -3.00 10.17
N MET A 38 -0.56 -2.94 11.09
CA MET A 38 0.08 -4.15 11.64
C MET A 38 -0.93 -5.07 12.32
N ASP A 39 -1.84 -4.49 13.11
CA ASP A 39 -2.89 -5.25 13.79
C ASP A 39 -3.82 -5.93 12.78
N LYS A 40 -4.17 -5.23 11.72
CA LYS A 40 -5.08 -5.77 10.70
C LYS A 40 -4.42 -6.85 9.86
N MET A 41 -3.11 -6.78 9.65
CA MET A 41 -2.37 -7.83 8.94
C MET A 41 -2.31 -9.13 9.73
N ASP A 42 -2.36 -9.06 11.05
CA ASP A 42 -2.37 -10.26 11.89
C ASP A 42 -3.65 -11.07 11.70
N ASP A 43 -4.74 -10.41 11.31
CA ASP A 43 -6.05 -11.06 11.15
C ASP A 43 -6.33 -11.53 9.72
N SER A 44 -5.62 -11.01 8.74
CA SER A 44 -5.91 -11.30 7.33
C SER A 44 -4.67 -11.22 6.47
N ALA A 45 -4.51 -12.20 5.58
CA ALA A 45 -3.48 -12.11 4.54
C ALA A 45 -3.86 -11.02 3.54
N ILE A 46 -2.87 -10.25 3.11
CA ILE A 46 -3.07 -9.21 2.10
C ILE A 46 -2.27 -9.55 0.85
N HIS A 47 -2.74 -9.04 -0.29
CA HIS A 47 -2.07 -9.24 -1.58
C HIS A 47 -1.34 -7.98 -2.03
N PHE A 48 -1.77 -6.81 -1.56
CA PHE A 48 -1.20 -5.51 -1.92
C PHE A 48 -1.20 -4.57 -0.74
N LEU A 49 -0.22 -3.67 -0.73
CA LEU A 49 -0.15 -2.57 0.23
C LEU A 49 -0.07 -1.24 -0.51
N PHE A 50 -0.87 -0.28 -0.09
CA PHE A 50 -0.72 1.13 -0.45
C PHE A 50 -0.51 1.90 0.85
N THR A 51 0.62 2.60 1.00
CA THR A 51 0.89 3.33 2.23
C THR A 51 1.57 4.67 1.96
N ASP A 52 1.22 5.67 2.77
CA ASP A 52 2.00 6.90 2.89
C ASP A 52 3.23 6.59 3.77
N ILE A 53 4.35 7.20 3.44
CA ILE A 53 5.57 7.05 4.26
C ILE A 53 5.45 7.85 5.56
N GLN A 54 4.96 9.08 5.46
CA GLN A 54 4.90 10.00 6.60
C GLN A 54 3.55 9.94 7.28
N MET A 55 3.51 9.29 8.44
CA MET A 55 2.31 9.17 9.25
C MET A 55 2.67 9.37 10.73
N PRO A 56 1.76 9.92 11.55
CA PRO A 56 1.99 10.00 12.98
C PRO A 56 2.03 8.61 13.61
N GLY A 57 2.72 8.49 14.73
CA GLY A 57 2.80 7.26 15.48
C GLY A 57 4.23 6.72 15.54
N ARG A 58 4.37 5.53 16.15
CA ARG A 58 5.68 4.91 16.38
C ARG A 58 6.27 4.29 15.14
N LEU A 59 5.40 3.82 14.25
CA LEU A 59 5.81 3.14 13.03
C LEU A 59 5.56 4.03 11.84
N THR A 60 6.45 3.94 10.84
CA THR A 60 6.33 4.69 9.58
C THR A 60 5.87 3.76 8.46
N GLY A 61 5.51 4.37 7.32
CA GLY A 61 5.20 3.60 6.13
C GLY A 61 6.38 2.78 5.61
N VAL A 62 7.62 3.23 5.86
CA VAL A 62 8.83 2.47 5.49
C VAL A 62 8.90 1.16 6.28
N VAL A 63 8.71 1.24 7.59
CA VAL A 63 8.70 0.03 8.44
C VAL A 63 7.59 -0.91 8.01
N LEU A 64 6.40 -0.36 7.75
CA LEU A 64 5.26 -1.15 7.31
C LEU A 64 5.55 -1.85 5.98
N ALA A 65 6.11 -1.15 4.99
CA ALA A 65 6.44 -1.73 3.69
C ALA A 65 7.43 -2.89 3.83
N ASN A 66 8.45 -2.73 4.65
CA ASN A 66 9.43 -3.79 4.90
C ASN A 66 8.81 -4.99 5.62
N GLU A 67 7.91 -4.74 6.56
CA GLU A 67 7.20 -5.82 7.27
C GLU A 67 6.30 -6.61 6.33
N VAL A 68 5.57 -5.92 5.44
CA VAL A 68 4.74 -6.58 4.43
C VAL A 68 5.58 -7.43 3.49
N ALA A 69 6.71 -6.91 3.04
CA ALA A 69 7.62 -7.67 2.17
C ALA A 69 8.14 -8.93 2.86
N ALA A 70 8.39 -8.87 4.17
CA ALA A 70 8.87 -10.02 4.94
C ALA A 70 7.78 -11.07 5.16
N ARG A 71 6.56 -10.62 5.50
CA ARG A 71 5.43 -11.53 5.78
C ARG A 71 4.79 -12.09 4.52
N PHE A 72 4.71 -11.27 3.47
CA PHE A 72 4.03 -11.62 2.22
C PHE A 72 4.95 -11.32 1.04
N PRO A 73 5.95 -12.19 0.77
CA PRO A 73 6.97 -11.90 -0.26
C PRO A 73 6.41 -11.65 -1.66
N ALA A 74 5.23 -12.17 -1.96
CA ALA A 74 4.59 -11.96 -3.26
C ALA A 74 3.71 -10.71 -3.31
N ALA A 75 3.56 -9.99 -2.21
CA ALA A 75 2.68 -8.81 -2.16
C ALA A 75 3.23 -7.67 -3.01
N GLY A 76 2.33 -7.01 -3.75
CA GLY A 76 2.65 -5.78 -4.44
C GLY A 76 2.60 -4.60 -3.46
N ILE A 77 3.63 -3.74 -3.49
CA ILE A 77 3.74 -2.64 -2.54
C ILE A 77 3.84 -1.32 -3.31
N VAL A 78 2.97 -0.38 -2.98
CA VAL A 78 2.99 0.98 -3.50
C VAL A 78 3.12 1.94 -2.33
N VAL A 79 4.11 2.83 -2.42
CA VAL A 79 4.43 3.79 -1.37
C VAL A 79 4.33 5.20 -1.95
N ALA A 80 3.71 6.11 -1.22
CA ALA A 80 3.55 7.50 -1.65
C ALA A 80 4.13 8.46 -0.62
N SER A 81 4.75 9.56 -1.09
CA SER A 81 5.23 10.60 -0.21
C SER A 81 5.31 11.94 -0.93
N GLY A 82 5.02 13.03 -0.21
CA GLY A 82 5.15 14.38 -0.73
C GLY A 82 6.49 15.05 -0.42
N ARG A 83 7.28 14.48 0.50
CA ARG A 83 8.50 15.13 0.98
C ARG A 83 9.74 14.29 0.88
N ILE A 84 9.61 12.98 0.97
CA ILE A 84 10.74 12.05 0.99
C ILE A 84 10.98 11.51 -0.39
N LYS A 85 12.24 11.44 -0.81
CA LYS A 85 12.62 10.84 -2.10
C LYS A 85 12.92 9.36 -1.91
N PRO A 86 12.78 8.54 -2.96
CA PRO A 86 13.04 7.09 -2.85
C PRO A 86 14.45 6.77 -2.36
N CYS A 87 15.44 7.58 -2.74
CA CYS A 87 16.84 7.37 -2.36
C CYS A 87 17.11 7.69 -0.87
N ASP A 88 16.18 8.37 -0.20
CA ASP A 88 16.36 8.79 1.19
C ASP A 88 15.81 7.76 2.19
N VAL A 89 15.18 6.69 1.72
CA VAL A 89 14.57 5.68 2.57
C VAL A 89 14.95 4.28 2.10
N ASP A 90 14.94 3.35 3.03
CA ASP A 90 15.28 1.95 2.76
C ASP A 90 14.00 1.15 2.53
N LEU A 91 13.53 1.16 1.29
CA LEU A 91 12.32 0.44 0.90
C LEU A 91 12.67 -0.95 0.36
N PRO A 92 11.74 -1.92 0.48
CA PRO A 92 11.99 -3.23 -0.14
C PRO A 92 12.09 -3.10 -1.66
N PRO A 93 12.90 -3.96 -2.32
CA PRO A 93 13.12 -3.86 -3.77
C PRO A 93 11.84 -3.96 -4.60
N SER A 94 10.82 -4.63 -4.10
CA SER A 94 9.55 -4.80 -4.80
C SER A 94 8.64 -3.58 -4.69
N ALA A 95 8.97 -2.59 -3.85
CA ALA A 95 8.11 -1.43 -3.65
C ALA A 95 8.18 -0.47 -4.83
N GLN A 96 7.01 0.04 -5.22
CA GLN A 96 6.87 1.10 -6.21
C GLN A 96 6.67 2.43 -5.47
N PHE A 97 7.42 3.45 -5.83
CA PHE A 97 7.36 4.75 -5.16
C PHE A 97 6.66 5.77 -6.06
N TYR A 98 5.72 6.51 -5.50
CA TYR A 98 5.03 7.60 -6.19
C TYR A 98 5.14 8.89 -5.37
N SER A 99 5.53 9.97 -6.03
CA SER A 99 5.57 11.29 -5.41
C SER A 99 4.16 11.91 -5.40
N LYS A 100 3.83 12.61 -4.32
CA LYS A 100 2.57 13.37 -4.27
C LYS A 100 2.75 14.72 -4.98
N PRO A 101 1.77 15.23 -5.69
CA PRO A 101 0.48 14.56 -5.96
C PRO A 101 0.63 13.47 -7.02
N TYR A 102 0.02 12.33 -6.78
CA TYR A 102 0.04 11.21 -7.73
C TYR A 102 -1.27 11.15 -8.52
N ASP A 103 -1.22 10.48 -9.68
CA ASP A 103 -2.41 10.20 -10.46
C ASP A 103 -3.03 8.89 -9.94
N LEU A 104 -4.22 9.00 -9.36
CA LEU A 104 -4.91 7.85 -8.78
C LEU A 104 -5.18 6.76 -9.81
N ASN A 105 -5.46 7.14 -11.06
CA ASN A 105 -5.68 6.16 -12.12
C ASN A 105 -4.42 5.33 -12.40
N LEU A 106 -3.25 5.94 -12.29
CA LEU A 106 -1.98 5.21 -12.45
C LEU A 106 -1.76 4.23 -11.29
N ILE A 107 -2.15 4.62 -10.08
CA ILE A 107 -2.05 3.74 -8.91
C ILE A 107 -2.94 2.50 -9.09
N VAL A 108 -4.20 2.71 -9.47
CA VAL A 108 -5.14 1.60 -9.72
C VAL A 108 -4.63 0.70 -10.84
N ALA A 109 -4.15 1.30 -11.94
CA ALA A 109 -3.61 0.54 -13.06
C ALA A 109 -2.41 -0.31 -12.65
N ARG A 110 -1.55 0.21 -11.75
CA ARG A 110 -0.41 -0.54 -11.24
C ARG A 110 -0.85 -1.77 -10.45
N PHE A 111 -1.84 -1.61 -9.57
CA PHE A 111 -2.37 -2.75 -8.83
C PHE A 111 -3.04 -3.77 -9.74
N GLU A 112 -3.75 -3.33 -10.77
CA GLU A 112 -4.33 -4.25 -11.75
C GLU A 112 -3.24 -5.03 -12.49
N ALA A 113 -2.16 -4.37 -12.88
CA ALA A 113 -1.03 -5.01 -13.54
C ALA A 113 -0.35 -6.04 -12.63
N MET A 114 -0.14 -5.70 -11.35
CA MET A 114 0.42 -6.62 -10.37
C MET A 114 -0.50 -7.80 -10.10
N SER A 115 -1.81 -7.58 -10.09
CA SER A 115 -2.79 -8.64 -9.91
C SER A 115 -2.72 -9.65 -11.04
N CYS A 116 -2.59 -9.19 -12.28
CA CYS A 116 -2.41 -10.08 -13.44
C CYS A 116 -1.12 -10.89 -13.32
N ALA A 117 -0.02 -10.26 -12.91
CA ALA A 117 1.27 -10.94 -12.73
C ALA A 117 1.18 -12.03 -11.64
N GLN A 118 0.47 -11.75 -10.54
CA GLN A 118 0.26 -12.75 -9.49
C GLN A 118 -0.54 -13.95 -9.96
N ILE A 119 -1.53 -13.72 -10.82
CA ILE A 119 -2.34 -14.80 -11.39
C ILE A 119 -1.47 -15.68 -12.30
N ILE A 120 -0.61 -15.07 -13.09
CA ILE A 120 0.28 -15.79 -14.01
C ILE A 120 1.30 -16.62 -13.24
N ASP A 121 1.81 -16.09 -12.14
CA ASP A 121 2.84 -16.72 -11.31
C ASP A 121 2.30 -17.81 -10.40
N SER A 122 1.01 -17.89 -10.21
CA SER A 122 0.38 -18.85 -9.28
C SER A 122 0.12 -20.26 -9.88
#